data_072a792e046663a2d2d9e9738d7d77d6
#
_entry.id   072a792e046663a2d2d9e9738d7d77d6
#
_cell.length_a   1.000
_cell.length_b   1.000
_cell.length_c   1.000
_cell.angle_alpha   90.00
_cell.angle_beta   90.00
_cell.angle_gamma   90.00
#
_symmetry.space_group_name_H-M   'P 1'
#
loop_
_entity.id
_entity.type
_entity.pdbx_description
1 polymer ?
#
loop_
_entity_poly.entity_id
_entity_poly.type
_entity_poly.pdbx_seq_one_letter_code
_entity_poly.pdbx_strand_id
1 'polypeptide(L)'
;MTAPRFGLPVAAVEKIRAVFACHPQLEKAILYGSRAKGNFRAGSDIDLTLQGDGLTHRDLLHILGELDDLLLPWTIDLSLFISLDHPELLDHIARVGVPFYERPRG
;
A
#
# COMPACT_ATOMS: atom_id res chain seq x y z
N MET A 1 -4.71 -18.77 -13.29
CA MET A 1 -4.93 -17.35 -13.61
C MET A 1 -5.31 -16.61 -12.34
N THR A 2 -4.66 -15.49 -12.07
CA THR A 2 -4.91 -14.71 -10.86
C THR A 2 -6.03 -13.71 -11.13
N ALA A 3 -7.07 -13.73 -10.29
CA ALA A 3 -8.16 -12.76 -10.40
C ALA A 3 -7.68 -11.36 -9.97
N PRO A 4 -8.28 -10.28 -10.51
CA PRO A 4 -8.01 -8.94 -10.01
C PRO A 4 -8.28 -8.86 -8.51
N ARG A 5 -7.45 -8.08 -7.80
CA ARG A 5 -7.59 -7.89 -6.36
C ARG A 5 -7.88 -6.44 -6.04
N PHE A 6 -8.74 -6.21 -5.07
CA PHE A 6 -9.05 -4.86 -4.58
C PHE A 6 -9.61 -3.95 -5.68
N GLY A 7 -10.23 -4.56 -6.71
CA GLY A 7 -10.71 -3.81 -7.87
C GLY A 7 -9.61 -3.30 -8.78
N LEU A 8 -8.39 -3.82 -8.66
CA LEU A 8 -7.23 -3.42 -9.46
C LEU A 8 -6.82 -4.57 -10.39
N PRO A 9 -6.41 -4.25 -11.64
CA PRO A 9 -5.86 -5.27 -12.53
C PRO A 9 -4.64 -5.94 -11.90
N VAL A 10 -4.45 -7.21 -12.20
CA VAL A 10 -3.28 -7.97 -11.71
C VAL A 10 -1.99 -7.26 -12.06
N ALA A 11 -1.87 -6.72 -13.27
CA ALA A 11 -0.65 -6.03 -13.71
C ALA A 11 -0.36 -4.81 -12.81
N ALA A 12 -1.37 -4.06 -12.41
CA ALA A 12 -1.19 -2.90 -11.53
C ALA A 12 -0.69 -3.33 -10.16
N VAL A 13 -1.31 -4.36 -9.59
CA VAL A 13 -0.90 -4.90 -8.28
C VAL A 13 0.55 -5.37 -8.34
N GLU A 14 0.93 -6.09 -9.39
CA GLU A 14 2.29 -6.60 -9.54
C GLU A 14 3.32 -5.49 -9.68
N LYS A 15 3.00 -4.44 -10.44
CA LYS A 15 3.89 -3.29 -10.60
C LYS A 15 4.14 -2.57 -9.28
N ILE A 16 3.09 -2.37 -8.49
CA ILE A 16 3.22 -1.73 -7.19
C ILE A 16 4.05 -2.61 -6.26
N ARG A 17 3.78 -3.90 -6.23
CA ARG A 17 4.55 -4.84 -5.41
C ARG A 17 6.02 -4.89 -5.80
N ALA A 18 6.31 -4.79 -7.08
CA ALA A 18 7.69 -4.78 -7.56
C ALA A 18 8.46 -3.58 -7.03
N VAL A 19 7.82 -2.40 -6.96
CA VAL A 19 8.41 -1.22 -6.34
C VAL A 19 8.73 -1.49 -4.87
N PHE A 20 7.76 -2.02 -4.12
CA PHE A 20 7.97 -2.32 -2.71
C PHE A 20 9.11 -3.32 -2.49
N ALA A 21 9.24 -4.31 -3.36
CA ALA A 21 10.26 -5.33 -3.24
C ALA A 21 11.68 -4.78 -3.42
N CYS A 22 11.83 -3.60 -4.01
CA CYS A 22 13.14 -2.94 -4.16
C CYS A 22 13.62 -2.26 -2.88
N HIS A 23 12.78 -2.20 -1.84
CA HIS A 23 13.11 -1.50 -0.60
C HIS A 23 13.23 -2.50 0.56
N PRO A 24 14.45 -2.92 0.90
CA PRO A 24 14.63 -3.98 1.92
C PRO A 24 14.17 -3.58 3.32
N GLN A 25 14.09 -2.29 3.64
CA GLN A 25 13.57 -1.82 4.92
C GLN A 25 12.05 -1.95 5.02
N LEU A 26 11.36 -2.07 3.89
CA LEU A 26 9.91 -2.22 3.88
C LEU A 26 9.56 -3.68 4.16
N GLU A 27 8.86 -3.91 5.26
CA GLU A 27 8.46 -5.27 5.64
C GLU A 27 7.05 -5.60 5.19
N LYS A 28 6.16 -4.62 5.23
CA LYS A 28 4.75 -4.85 4.93
C LYS A 28 4.08 -3.57 4.46
N ALA A 29 3.18 -3.71 3.49
CA ALA A 29 2.27 -2.63 3.08
C ALA A 29 0.84 -3.11 3.34
N ILE A 30 0.06 -2.33 4.07
CA ILE A 30 -1.31 -2.66 4.43
C ILE A 30 -2.26 -1.76 3.65
N LEU A 31 -3.18 -2.38 2.92
CA LEU A 31 -4.25 -1.67 2.23
C LEU A 31 -5.42 -1.48 3.19
N TYR A 32 -5.97 -0.28 3.22
CA TYR A 32 -7.15 0.03 4.02
C TYR A 32 -8.10 0.90 3.18
N GLY A 33 -9.13 1.44 3.81
CA GLY A 33 -10.10 2.26 3.10
C GLY A 33 -11.06 1.45 2.25
N SER A 34 -11.66 2.11 1.24
CA SER A 34 -12.76 1.51 0.47
C SER A 34 -12.34 0.26 -0.31
N ARG A 35 -11.11 0.21 -0.83
CA ARG A 35 -10.67 -0.97 -1.59
C ARG A 35 -10.47 -2.19 -0.70
N ALA A 36 -10.06 -1.98 0.55
CA ALA A 36 -9.96 -3.07 1.51
C ALA A 36 -11.34 -3.54 1.95
N LYS A 37 -12.29 -2.61 2.14
CA LYS A 37 -13.65 -2.92 2.56
C LYS A 37 -14.49 -3.56 1.46
N GLY A 38 -14.14 -3.35 0.20
CA GLY A 38 -14.89 -3.88 -0.93
C GLY A 38 -15.99 -2.96 -1.45
N ASN A 39 -16.15 -1.77 -0.88
CA ASN A 39 -17.16 -0.79 -1.34
C ASN A 39 -16.55 0.31 -2.20
N PHE A 40 -15.46 0.01 -2.88
CA PHE A 40 -14.76 0.96 -3.74
C PHE A 40 -15.51 1.18 -5.04
N ARG A 41 -15.15 2.31 -5.70
CA ARG A 41 -15.53 2.61 -7.08
C ARG A 41 -14.29 2.52 -7.96
N ALA A 42 -14.49 2.54 -9.28
CA ALA A 42 -13.39 2.41 -10.25
C ALA A 42 -12.27 3.44 -10.02
N GLY A 43 -12.62 4.66 -9.65
CA GLY A 43 -11.66 5.74 -9.42
C GLY A 43 -11.22 5.91 -7.96
N SER A 44 -11.59 5.00 -7.07
CA SER A 44 -11.22 5.12 -5.65
C SER A 44 -9.72 5.11 -5.47
N ASP A 45 -9.24 5.91 -4.51
CA ASP A 45 -7.81 5.96 -4.15
C ASP A 45 -7.35 4.62 -3.61
N ILE A 46 -6.05 4.38 -3.75
CA ILE A 46 -5.39 3.22 -3.15
C ILE A 46 -4.73 3.70 -1.86
N ASP A 47 -5.29 3.31 -0.71
CA ASP A 47 -4.79 3.74 0.60
C ASP A 47 -3.88 2.67 1.18
N LEU A 48 -2.60 3.00 1.31
CA LEU A 48 -1.58 2.08 1.79
C LEU A 48 -0.80 2.71 2.95
N THR A 49 -0.51 1.90 3.98
CA THR A 49 0.39 2.31 5.04
C THR A 49 1.52 1.30 5.15
N LEU A 50 2.73 1.81 5.35
CA LEU A 50 3.95 1.02 5.30
C LEU A 50 4.50 0.72 6.69
N GLN A 51 4.91 -0.52 6.91
CA GLN A 51 5.56 -0.95 8.14
C GLN A 51 6.96 -1.47 7.85
N GLY A 52 7.90 -1.18 8.72
CA GLY A 52 9.26 -1.69 8.62
C GLY A 52 10.18 -0.99 9.60
N ASP A 53 11.02 -1.77 10.30
CA ASP A 53 12.03 -1.21 11.17
C ASP A 53 13.06 -0.46 10.32
N GLY A 54 13.38 0.76 10.73
CA GLY A 54 14.34 1.56 9.99
C GLY A 54 13.77 2.27 8.77
N LEU A 55 12.47 2.13 8.49
CA LEU A 55 11.82 2.86 7.40
C LEU A 55 11.69 4.33 7.78
N THR A 56 12.19 5.22 6.93
CA THR A 56 12.24 6.65 7.19
C THR A 56 11.29 7.42 6.27
N HIS A 57 11.07 8.70 6.60
CA HIS A 57 10.30 9.59 5.73
C HIS A 57 10.96 9.74 4.35
N ARG A 58 12.29 9.70 4.29
CA ARG A 58 13.01 9.72 3.01
C ARG A 58 12.67 8.51 2.17
N ASP A 59 12.59 7.33 2.79
CA ASP A 59 12.19 6.11 2.10
C ASP A 59 10.78 6.25 1.54
N LEU A 60 9.86 6.82 2.34
CA LEU A 60 8.49 7.09 1.90
C LEU A 60 8.45 7.93 0.64
N LEU A 61 9.23 9.01 0.60
CA LEU A 61 9.27 9.91 -0.55
C LEU A 61 9.86 9.21 -1.79
N HIS A 62 10.89 8.39 -1.61
CA HIS A 62 11.47 7.61 -2.70
C HIS A 62 10.45 6.63 -3.28
N ILE A 63 9.74 5.92 -2.41
CA ILE A 63 8.73 4.96 -2.84
C ILE A 63 7.60 5.67 -3.58
N LEU A 64 7.14 6.81 -3.06
CA LEU A 64 6.11 7.61 -3.72
C LEU A 64 6.54 8.03 -5.12
N GLY A 65 7.79 8.48 -5.29
CA GLY A 65 8.32 8.85 -6.60
C GLY A 65 8.34 7.69 -7.57
N GLU A 66 8.75 6.51 -7.11
CA GLU A 66 8.77 5.32 -7.95
C GLU A 66 7.37 4.86 -8.34
N LEU A 67 6.42 4.94 -7.40
CA LEU A 67 5.02 4.63 -7.71
C LEU A 67 4.43 5.60 -8.72
N ASP A 68 4.77 6.88 -8.58
CA ASP A 68 4.32 7.93 -9.50
C ASP A 68 4.85 7.68 -10.92
N ASP A 69 6.07 7.18 -11.04
CA ASP A 69 6.69 6.85 -12.31
C ASP A 69 6.00 5.68 -13.02
N LEU A 70 5.18 4.91 -12.33
CA LEU A 70 4.41 3.84 -12.96
C LEU A 70 3.27 4.37 -13.84
N LEU A 71 2.91 5.64 -13.67
CA LEU A 71 1.86 6.30 -14.45
C LEU A 71 0.52 5.57 -14.38
N LEU A 72 0.18 5.07 -13.21
CA LEU A 72 -1.10 4.39 -13.00
C LEU A 72 -2.22 5.43 -12.89
N PRO A 73 -3.46 5.08 -13.29
CA PRO A 73 -4.56 6.03 -13.30
C PRO A 73 -5.17 6.29 -11.92
N TRP A 74 -4.68 5.65 -10.86
CA TRP A 74 -5.20 5.82 -9.50
C TRP A 74 -4.24 6.64 -8.67
N THR A 75 -4.79 7.45 -7.75
CA THR A 75 -4.00 8.12 -6.73
C THR A 75 -3.64 7.11 -5.64
N ILE A 76 -2.37 7.07 -5.28
CA ILE A 76 -1.90 6.21 -4.19
C ILE A 76 -1.60 7.10 -3.00
N ASP A 77 -2.36 6.90 -1.91
CA ASP A 77 -2.16 7.60 -0.64
C ASP A 77 -1.27 6.72 0.24
N LEU A 78 -0.04 7.16 0.47
CA LEU A 78 0.97 6.38 1.13
C LEU A 78 1.38 7.04 2.44
N SER A 79 1.48 6.26 3.51
CA SER A 79 1.89 6.75 4.82
C SER A 79 2.81 5.74 5.50
N LEU A 80 3.52 6.21 6.54
CA LEU A 80 4.26 5.33 7.44
C LEU A 80 3.34 4.98 8.61
N PHE A 81 3.15 3.70 8.86
CA PHE A 81 2.28 3.24 9.94
C PHE A 81 2.72 3.81 11.30
N ILE A 82 4.03 3.85 11.55
CA ILE A 82 4.58 4.34 12.81
C ILE A 82 4.27 5.83 13.05
N SER A 83 3.99 6.59 11.99
CA SER A 83 3.68 8.00 12.08
C SER A 83 2.18 8.29 12.25
N LEU A 84 1.34 7.26 12.16
CA LEU A 84 -0.09 7.42 12.31
C LEU A 84 -0.43 7.53 13.81
N ASP A 85 -1.10 8.61 14.18
CA ASP A 85 -1.47 8.86 15.59
C ASP A 85 -2.96 9.08 15.78
N HIS A 86 -3.76 8.93 14.71
CA HIS A 86 -5.21 9.13 14.76
C HIS A 86 -5.90 7.83 15.21
N PRO A 87 -6.51 7.79 16.42
CA PRO A 87 -7.07 6.54 16.94
C PRO A 87 -8.12 5.89 16.05
N GLU A 88 -8.99 6.70 15.42
CA GLU A 88 -10.05 6.18 14.57
C GLU A 88 -9.48 5.52 13.33
N LEU A 89 -8.43 6.11 12.75
CA LEU A 89 -7.76 5.55 11.58
C LEU A 89 -7.04 4.24 11.94
N LEU A 90 -6.35 4.21 13.07
CA LEU A 90 -5.68 3.00 13.54
C LEU A 90 -6.68 1.87 13.78
N ASP A 91 -7.82 2.18 14.38
CA ASP A 91 -8.88 1.21 14.57
C ASP A 91 -9.43 0.70 13.24
N HIS A 92 -9.65 1.60 12.28
CA HIS A 92 -10.11 1.24 10.94
C HIS A 92 -9.12 0.27 10.27
N ILE A 93 -7.83 0.58 10.33
CA ILE A 93 -6.78 -0.26 9.74
C ILE A 93 -6.77 -1.63 10.41
N ALA A 94 -6.92 -1.68 11.75
CA ALA A 94 -6.95 -2.95 12.46
C ALA A 94 -8.13 -3.83 12.07
N ARG A 95 -9.28 -3.21 11.79
CA ARG A 95 -10.50 -3.95 11.46
C ARG A 95 -10.58 -4.37 9.99
N VAL A 96 -10.18 -3.50 9.07
CA VAL A 96 -10.38 -3.74 7.63
C VAL A 96 -9.09 -3.86 6.84
N GLY A 97 -7.94 -3.55 7.44
CA GLY A 97 -6.67 -3.61 6.74
C GLY A 97 -6.35 -5.00 6.24
N VAL A 98 -5.83 -5.08 5.01
CA VAL A 98 -5.39 -6.34 4.42
C VAL A 98 -3.96 -6.20 3.92
N PRO A 99 -3.15 -7.26 4.01
CA PRO A 99 -1.78 -7.17 3.48
C PRO A 99 -1.82 -7.04 1.97
N PHE A 100 -1.21 -5.96 1.47
CA PHE A 100 -1.01 -5.76 0.05
C PHE A 100 0.34 -6.33 -0.38
N TYR A 101 1.34 -6.17 0.47
CA TYR A 101 2.69 -6.65 0.23
C TYR A 101 3.30 -7.09 1.55
N GLU A 102 3.98 -8.22 1.54
CA GLU A 102 4.78 -8.68 2.66
C GLU A 102 6.13 -9.14 2.12
N ARG A 103 7.21 -8.69 2.77
CA ARG A 103 8.55 -9.08 2.34
C ARG A 103 8.72 -10.59 2.53
N PRO A 104 9.15 -11.32 1.50
CA PRO A 104 9.41 -12.74 1.66
C PRO A 104 10.47 -12.99 2.70
N ARG A 105 10.26 -14.00 3.54
CA ARG A 105 11.25 -14.48 4.47
C ARG A 105 12.11 -15.52 3.76
N GLY A 106 13.39 -15.35 3.86
CA GLY A 106 14.21 -16.29 3.13
C GLY A 106 15.61 -16.26 3.36
#